data_ccf886280c4d4e9550df812af5dfa567
#
_entry.id   ccf886280c4d4e9550df812af5dfa567
#
_cell.length_a   1.000
_cell.length_b   1.000
_cell.length_c   1.000
_cell.angle_alpha   90.00
_cell.angle_beta   90.00
_cell.angle_gamma   90.00
#
_symmetry.space_group_name_H-M   'P 1'
#
loop_
_entity.id
_entity.type
_entity.pdbx_description
1 polymer ?
#
loop_
_entity_poly.entity_id
_entity_poly.type
_entity_poly.pdbx_seq_one_letter_code
_entity_poly.pdbx_strand_id
1 'polypeptide(L)'
;MKKYALAVGLSLLALSACGKQGETQEKSTESKAQGAESAENAKEDGDSETLSVQIWDANQEPGIKEILGDFTAKTGIQTKISVVRWADYWTAMEAAAQGGQLPDVFWMHSNESERYMSNDMLLDLTDKIKNSEVIKMENYPKDIWGLYSYEGKNYAVPKDIDTIALWYNKKLFDEAGLSYPTADWTWDDVTEAARKLKKDDGSQYGLCLKPDNNQAGYYNMILDHGGFILNEDKTKSGFDDPKTIEAMKIVETWVKEGLIPSAETMAENAEDVLFQSGKAAMCFQGSWMIAAHKNNEYSLANADCIELPKDKTTGRRVSIYNGLGWAAAKNTKHPEEAWKLIEYLGSEEAQRKQASLGVTMSAYKGTSEEWAKSAPFNLQAYLNMMKDMEILPYSRSTIAWEDENNALVTKVYTGELTMEEACKKMAAQMNEKLAEEHK
;
A
#
# COMPACT_ATOMS: atom_id res chain seq x y z
N MET A 1 18.13 57.99 13.17
CA MET A 1 18.30 58.43 14.57
C MET A 1 17.48 57.51 15.46
N LYS A 2 18.15 57.07 16.53
CA LYS A 2 17.72 56.29 17.70
C LYS A 2 17.60 54.77 17.51
N LYS A 3 18.71 54.15 17.91
CA LYS A 3 18.90 52.79 18.42
C LYS A 3 18.20 52.64 19.78
N TYR A 4 17.69 51.47 20.10
CA TYR A 4 17.67 50.93 21.46
C TYR A 4 17.89 49.43 21.41
N ALA A 5 18.98 48.98 22.05
CA ALA A 5 19.30 47.64 22.47
C ALA A 5 19.11 47.54 24.00
N LEU A 6 18.66 46.39 24.50
CA LEU A 6 18.81 45.92 25.89
C LEU A 6 18.55 44.41 25.85
N ALA A 7 19.46 43.52 26.06
CA ALA A 7 20.31 43.09 27.19
C ALA A 7 19.56 42.25 28.24
N VAL A 8 19.82 40.94 28.20
CA VAL A 8 20.26 39.97 29.21
C VAL A 8 19.66 40.04 30.62
N GLY A 9 19.24 38.92 31.12
CA GLY A 9 18.98 38.64 32.53
C GLY A 9 18.89 37.13 32.84
N LEU A 10 20.03 36.51 33.12
CA LEU A 10 20.15 35.22 33.86
C LEU A 10 19.74 35.45 35.31
N SER A 11 18.98 34.52 35.90
CA SER A 11 18.91 34.38 37.36
C SER A 11 18.80 32.92 37.74
N LEU A 12 19.91 32.37 38.21
CA LEU A 12 19.99 31.19 39.08
C LEU A 12 19.54 31.60 40.50
N LEU A 13 18.75 30.77 41.15
CA LEU A 13 18.65 30.73 42.60
C LEU A 13 18.40 29.26 43.04
N ALA A 14 19.43 28.72 43.66
CA ALA A 14 19.36 27.54 44.53
C ALA A 14 19.11 27.99 45.96
N LEU A 15 18.28 27.28 46.70
CA LEU A 15 18.32 27.28 48.16
C LEU A 15 17.75 25.99 48.72
N SER A 16 18.58 25.35 49.51
CA SER A 16 18.35 24.19 50.37
C SER A 16 17.60 24.61 51.65
N ALA A 17 16.79 23.73 52.21
CA ALA A 17 16.90 23.37 53.64
C ALA A 17 15.80 22.43 54.15
N CYS A 18 16.26 21.50 54.95
CA CYS A 18 15.67 20.48 55.80
C CYS A 18 14.40 20.79 56.60
N GLY A 19 13.63 19.71 56.90
CA GLY A 19 12.67 19.68 58.02
C GLY A 19 11.92 18.37 58.09
N LYS A 20 12.03 17.66 59.19
CA LYS A 20 11.68 16.27 59.60
C LYS A 20 10.23 15.86 59.74
N GLN A 21 10.03 14.55 59.53
CA GLN A 21 9.20 13.55 60.24
C GLN A 21 7.66 13.58 60.17
N GLY A 22 7.11 12.42 59.80
CA GLY A 22 5.77 11.94 60.07
C GLY A 22 5.49 10.66 59.29
N GLU A 23 5.55 9.49 59.93
CA GLU A 23 5.28 8.17 59.41
C GLU A 23 3.78 8.00 59.08
N THR A 24 3.48 7.37 57.94
CA THR A 24 2.46 6.30 57.89
C THR A 24 2.67 5.46 56.61
N GLN A 25 2.68 4.15 56.81
CA GLN A 25 2.87 3.11 55.78
C GLN A 25 1.65 3.00 54.90
N GLU A 26 1.89 2.92 53.58
CA GLU A 26 1.10 2.05 52.71
C GLU A 26 1.95 1.54 51.55
N LYS A 27 1.82 0.23 51.30
CA LYS A 27 2.58 -0.56 50.34
C LYS A 27 2.26 -0.19 48.90
N SER A 28 3.25 0.13 48.12
CA SER A 28 3.19 0.00 46.67
C SER A 28 4.40 -0.81 46.18
N THR A 29 4.10 -1.83 45.43
CA THR A 29 5.01 -2.80 44.82
C THR A 29 5.93 -2.13 43.84
N GLU A 30 7.21 -2.11 44.09
CA GLU A 30 8.28 -1.77 43.16
C GLU A 30 8.48 -2.90 42.13
N SER A 31 8.35 -2.54 40.87
CA SER A 31 8.91 -3.31 39.76
C SER A 31 10.34 -2.80 39.50
N LYS A 32 11.31 -3.57 39.89
CA LYS A 32 12.73 -3.31 39.65
C LYS A 32 13.08 -3.51 38.19
N ALA A 33 13.64 -2.46 37.59
CA ALA A 33 14.52 -2.58 36.44
C ALA A 33 15.75 -3.41 36.83
N GLN A 34 15.98 -4.54 36.16
CA GLN A 34 17.26 -5.24 36.16
C GLN A 34 17.98 -4.92 34.84
N GLY A 35 19.02 -4.14 35.01
CA GLY A 35 19.99 -3.87 33.98
C GLY A 35 20.93 -5.05 33.74
N ALA A 36 21.56 -4.95 32.61
CA ALA A 36 22.70 -5.68 32.08
C ALA A 36 23.52 -6.51 33.06
N GLU A 37 23.66 -7.82 32.76
CA GLU A 37 24.85 -8.64 32.87
C GLU A 37 24.56 -10.06 32.39
N SER A 38 25.03 -10.36 31.20
CA SER A 38 25.63 -11.66 30.83
C SER A 38 25.93 -11.71 29.33
N ALA A 39 26.97 -11.00 28.94
CA ALA A 39 27.76 -11.36 27.78
C ALA A 39 28.82 -12.31 28.24
N GLU A 40 28.62 -13.63 28.10
CA GLU A 40 29.72 -14.59 27.93
C GLU A 40 29.16 -15.98 27.59
N ASN A 41 29.75 -16.52 26.52
CA ASN A 41 29.58 -17.91 26.04
C ASN A 41 28.26 -18.29 25.29
N ALA A 42 28.04 -17.68 24.14
CA ALA A 42 27.50 -18.44 23.01
C ALA A 42 28.70 -18.94 22.19
N LYS A 43 28.92 -20.25 22.18
CA LYS A 43 29.81 -20.92 21.26
C LYS A 43 29.45 -20.53 19.83
N GLU A 44 30.45 -20.15 19.03
CA GLU A 44 30.41 -20.15 17.57
C GLU A 44 30.00 -21.55 17.09
N ASP A 45 28.71 -21.79 17.00
CA ASP A 45 28.15 -22.80 16.09
C ASP A 45 28.12 -22.17 14.71
N GLY A 46 28.66 -22.87 13.74
CA GLY A 46 28.97 -22.44 12.39
C GLY A 46 27.95 -21.49 11.79
N ASP A 47 28.45 -20.44 11.20
CA ASP A 47 27.77 -19.32 10.55
C ASP A 47 26.65 -19.81 9.62
N SER A 48 25.46 -20.09 10.19
CA SER A 48 24.28 -20.40 9.39
C SER A 48 23.79 -19.07 8.85
N GLU A 49 24.08 -18.83 7.59
CA GLU A 49 23.67 -17.63 6.84
C GLU A 49 22.18 -17.39 7.04
N THR A 50 21.85 -16.30 7.73
CA THR A 50 20.46 -15.88 7.96
C THR A 50 20.12 -14.72 7.05
N LEU A 51 19.24 -14.94 6.08
CA LEU A 51 18.76 -13.90 5.18
C LEU A 51 17.79 -12.95 5.90
N SER A 52 18.04 -11.66 5.81
CA SER A 52 17.10 -10.64 6.21
C SER A 52 16.02 -10.44 5.13
N VAL A 53 14.74 -10.50 5.52
CA VAL A 53 13.59 -10.32 4.64
C VAL A 53 12.74 -9.17 5.15
N GLN A 54 12.45 -8.16 4.31
CA GLN A 54 11.65 -7.01 4.72
C GLN A 54 10.36 -6.88 3.92
N ILE A 55 9.25 -6.71 4.62
CA ILE A 55 7.91 -6.51 4.08
C ILE A 55 7.23 -5.32 4.79
N TRP A 56 6.06 -4.89 4.32
CA TRP A 56 5.33 -3.79 4.98
C TRP A 56 3.97 -4.14 5.56
N ASP A 57 3.41 -5.32 5.28
CA ASP A 57 2.06 -5.68 5.71
C ASP A 57 2.07 -6.74 6.81
N ALA A 58 1.73 -6.30 8.03
CA ALA A 58 1.64 -7.17 9.19
C ALA A 58 0.51 -8.23 9.07
N ASN A 59 -0.53 -7.99 8.27
CA ASN A 59 -1.60 -8.97 8.06
C ASN A 59 -1.17 -10.12 7.16
N GLN A 60 -0.22 -9.88 6.26
CA GLN A 60 0.35 -10.92 5.38
C GLN A 60 1.52 -11.66 6.06
N GLU A 61 2.14 -11.08 7.08
CA GLU A 61 3.33 -11.63 7.75
C GLU A 61 3.15 -13.11 8.18
N PRO A 62 2.04 -13.53 8.83
CA PRO A 62 1.88 -14.91 9.26
C PRO A 62 1.98 -15.92 8.12
N GLY A 63 1.33 -15.64 6.99
CA GLY A 63 1.39 -16.50 5.81
C GLY A 63 2.76 -16.50 5.15
N ILE A 64 3.42 -15.33 5.07
CA ILE A 64 4.79 -15.25 4.55
C ILE A 64 5.76 -16.00 5.46
N LYS A 65 5.64 -15.90 6.79
CA LYS A 65 6.45 -16.70 7.74
C LYS A 65 6.31 -18.21 7.51
N GLU A 66 5.10 -18.69 7.24
CA GLU A 66 4.87 -20.11 6.96
C GLU A 66 5.59 -20.54 5.67
N ILE A 67 5.52 -19.74 4.60
CA ILE A 67 6.22 -19.99 3.34
C ILE A 67 7.75 -19.97 3.52
N LEU A 68 8.26 -19.02 4.29
CA LEU A 68 9.69 -18.93 4.63
C LEU A 68 10.15 -20.13 5.49
N GLY A 69 9.27 -20.63 6.37
CA GLY A 69 9.52 -21.86 7.14
C GLY A 69 9.70 -23.09 6.24
N ASP A 70 8.88 -23.23 5.19
CA ASP A 70 9.03 -24.30 4.21
C ASP A 70 10.34 -24.19 3.42
N PHE A 71 10.71 -22.95 3.03
CA PHE A 71 12.01 -22.71 2.40
C PHE A 71 13.16 -23.16 3.30
N THR A 72 13.14 -22.75 4.56
CA THR A 72 14.16 -23.13 5.55
C THR A 72 14.20 -24.66 5.73
N ALA A 73 13.06 -25.33 5.83
CA ALA A 73 12.99 -26.78 5.95
C ALA A 73 13.59 -27.51 4.74
N LYS A 74 13.45 -26.95 3.53
CA LYS A 74 13.96 -27.53 2.28
C LYS A 74 15.46 -27.28 2.06
N THR A 75 15.95 -26.11 2.46
CA THR A 75 17.29 -25.65 2.07
C THR A 75 18.29 -25.59 3.23
N GLY A 76 17.79 -25.54 4.47
CA GLY A 76 18.61 -25.26 5.66
C GLY A 76 18.95 -23.77 5.85
N ILE A 77 18.66 -22.90 4.85
CA ILE A 77 18.94 -21.47 4.92
C ILE A 77 17.94 -20.81 5.86
N GLN A 78 18.43 -20.09 6.87
CA GLN A 78 17.59 -19.39 7.82
C GLN A 78 17.10 -18.06 7.25
N THR A 79 15.91 -17.62 7.66
CA THR A 79 15.34 -16.32 7.26
C THR A 79 14.87 -15.56 8.49
N LYS A 80 15.05 -14.26 8.48
CA LYS A 80 14.56 -13.33 9.51
C LYS A 80 13.72 -12.26 8.85
N ILE A 81 12.40 -12.35 9.04
CA ILE A 81 11.46 -11.35 8.53
C ILE A 81 11.37 -10.14 9.45
N SER A 82 11.27 -8.95 8.87
CA SER A 82 10.93 -7.70 9.52
C SER A 82 9.77 -7.02 8.81
N VAL A 83 8.89 -6.38 9.58
CA VAL A 83 7.74 -5.63 9.05
C VAL A 83 7.94 -4.16 9.36
N VAL A 84 7.98 -3.32 8.32
CA VAL A 84 8.01 -1.86 8.42
C VAL A 84 6.76 -1.34 7.72
N ARG A 85 5.89 -0.64 8.43
CA ARG A 85 4.61 -0.16 7.86
C ARG A 85 4.83 0.65 6.58
N TRP A 86 3.92 0.57 5.64
CA TRP A 86 3.98 1.26 4.36
C TRP A 86 4.39 2.74 4.48
N ALA A 87 3.79 3.48 5.42
CA ALA A 87 4.09 4.89 5.63
C ALA A 87 5.57 5.20 5.97
N ASP A 88 6.27 4.23 6.54
CA ASP A 88 7.67 4.38 6.99
C ASP A 88 8.64 3.57 6.11
N TYR A 89 8.12 2.68 5.25
CA TYR A 89 8.91 1.67 4.54
C TYR A 89 9.97 2.29 3.64
N TRP A 90 9.58 3.20 2.75
CA TRP A 90 10.51 3.79 1.80
C TRP A 90 11.53 4.72 2.47
N THR A 91 11.14 5.43 3.53
CA THR A 91 12.08 6.22 4.35
C THR A 91 13.13 5.32 5.01
N ALA A 92 12.72 4.18 5.55
CA ALA A 92 13.62 3.21 6.16
C ALA A 92 14.55 2.56 5.12
N MET A 93 14.00 2.18 3.95
CA MET A 93 14.76 1.62 2.84
C MET A 93 15.80 2.61 2.29
N GLU A 94 15.45 3.89 2.18
CA GLU A 94 16.35 4.95 1.73
C GLU A 94 17.53 5.13 2.71
N ALA A 95 17.23 5.19 4.01
CA ALA A 95 18.26 5.27 5.04
C ALA A 95 19.19 4.03 5.03
N ALA A 96 18.60 2.84 4.84
CA ALA A 96 19.36 1.59 4.72
C ALA A 96 20.23 1.56 3.46
N ALA A 97 19.73 2.06 2.33
CA ALA A 97 20.49 2.16 1.09
C ALA A 97 21.70 3.08 1.22
N GLN A 98 21.52 4.27 1.81
CA GLN A 98 22.62 5.20 2.08
C GLN A 98 23.68 4.61 3.00
N GLY A 99 23.26 3.79 3.98
CA GLY A 99 24.15 3.05 4.89
C GLY A 99 24.77 1.78 4.29
N GLY A 100 24.40 1.40 3.07
CA GLY A 100 24.82 0.13 2.47
C GLY A 100 24.28 -1.10 3.20
N GLN A 101 23.12 -0.99 3.84
CA GLN A 101 22.50 -1.99 4.74
C GLN A 101 21.08 -2.34 4.33
N LEU A 102 20.78 -2.33 3.02
CA LEU A 102 19.50 -2.86 2.53
C LEU A 102 19.33 -4.32 2.99
N PRO A 103 18.10 -4.76 3.30
CA PRO A 103 17.79 -6.16 3.54
C PRO A 103 18.22 -7.04 2.36
N ASP A 104 18.56 -8.32 2.61
CA ASP A 104 18.99 -9.23 1.55
C ASP A 104 17.88 -9.44 0.52
N VAL A 105 16.64 -9.64 0.98
CA VAL A 105 15.45 -9.80 0.13
C VAL A 105 14.33 -8.92 0.68
N PHE A 106 13.58 -8.27 -0.21
CA PHE A 106 12.51 -7.36 0.20
C PHE A 106 11.43 -7.19 -0.88
N TRP A 107 10.27 -6.69 -0.44
CA TRP A 107 9.23 -6.30 -1.38
C TRP A 107 9.59 -5.04 -2.11
N MET A 108 9.46 -5.10 -3.43
CA MET A 108 9.58 -3.95 -4.33
C MET A 108 8.22 -3.60 -4.90
N HIS A 109 7.90 -2.31 -4.93
CA HIS A 109 6.70 -1.75 -5.54
C HIS A 109 7.04 -1.01 -6.83
N SER A 110 6.11 -1.00 -7.79
CA SER A 110 6.31 -0.39 -9.11
C SER A 110 6.65 1.10 -9.06
N ASN A 111 6.11 1.85 -8.09
CA ASN A 111 6.35 3.29 -7.96
C ASN A 111 7.79 3.66 -7.57
N GLU A 112 8.57 2.69 -7.07
CA GLU A 112 9.98 2.87 -6.72
C GLU A 112 10.93 2.00 -7.56
N SER A 113 10.41 1.01 -8.29
CA SER A 113 11.22 0.01 -8.97
C SER A 113 12.20 0.62 -9.97
N GLU A 114 11.74 1.54 -10.84
CA GLU A 114 12.58 2.15 -11.87
C GLU A 114 13.69 3.02 -11.25
N ARG A 115 13.41 3.73 -10.16
CA ARG A 115 14.40 4.49 -9.40
C ARG A 115 15.48 3.60 -8.79
N TYR A 116 15.07 2.48 -8.17
CA TYR A 116 16.03 1.53 -7.57
C TYR A 116 16.87 0.82 -8.64
N MET A 117 16.29 0.43 -9.76
CA MET A 117 16.99 -0.21 -10.87
C MET A 117 17.98 0.74 -11.53
N SER A 118 17.56 1.96 -11.86
CA SER A 118 18.40 2.96 -12.53
C SER A 118 19.57 3.47 -11.67
N ASN A 119 19.43 3.43 -10.35
CA ASN A 119 20.49 3.80 -9.39
C ASN A 119 21.33 2.61 -8.91
N ASP A 120 21.21 1.45 -9.59
CA ASP A 120 22.06 0.28 -9.36
C ASP A 120 21.99 -0.24 -7.90
N MET A 121 20.80 -0.18 -7.29
CA MET A 121 20.57 -0.58 -5.89
C MET A 121 20.13 -2.04 -5.77
N LEU A 122 19.66 -2.66 -6.87
CA LEU A 122 19.15 -4.02 -6.90
C LEU A 122 20.14 -5.00 -7.51
N LEU A 123 20.11 -6.24 -7.05
CA LEU A 123 20.84 -7.35 -7.65
C LEU A 123 20.25 -7.68 -9.03
N ASP A 124 21.10 -7.72 -10.05
CA ASP A 124 20.72 -8.17 -11.38
C ASP A 124 20.46 -9.69 -11.36
N LEU A 125 19.21 -10.07 -11.61
CA LEU A 125 18.74 -11.47 -11.59
C LEU A 125 18.65 -12.07 -13.01
N THR A 126 19.02 -11.34 -14.05
CA THR A 126 18.81 -11.72 -15.46
C THR A 126 19.32 -13.11 -15.80
N ASP A 127 20.61 -13.37 -15.52
CA ASP A 127 21.20 -14.67 -15.83
C ASP A 127 20.65 -15.79 -14.94
N LYS A 128 20.32 -15.48 -13.69
CA LYS A 128 19.73 -16.42 -12.75
C LYS A 128 18.35 -16.86 -13.21
N ILE A 129 17.49 -15.92 -13.61
CA ILE A 129 16.16 -16.17 -14.15
C ILE A 129 16.25 -16.96 -15.47
N LYS A 130 17.12 -16.57 -16.38
CA LYS A 130 17.32 -17.24 -17.68
C LYS A 130 17.73 -18.71 -17.54
N ASN A 131 18.54 -19.01 -16.54
CA ASN A 131 19.06 -20.36 -16.27
C ASN A 131 18.21 -21.16 -15.27
N SER A 132 17.16 -20.57 -14.68
CA SER A 132 16.29 -21.24 -13.74
C SER A 132 15.41 -22.28 -14.42
N GLU A 133 15.31 -23.44 -13.80
CA GLU A 133 14.31 -24.45 -14.18
C GLU A 133 12.95 -24.24 -13.48
N VAL A 134 12.93 -23.38 -12.45
CA VAL A 134 11.75 -23.07 -11.63
C VAL A 134 11.01 -21.84 -12.15
N ILE A 135 11.74 -20.75 -12.39
CA ILE A 135 11.15 -19.49 -12.86
C ILE A 135 11.04 -19.49 -14.38
N LYS A 136 9.81 -19.47 -14.88
CA LYS A 136 9.50 -19.34 -16.30
C LYS A 136 8.65 -18.09 -16.50
N MET A 137 9.16 -17.09 -17.22
CA MET A 137 8.52 -15.77 -17.37
C MET A 137 7.10 -15.85 -17.93
N GLU A 138 6.82 -16.85 -18.79
CA GLU A 138 5.50 -17.11 -19.35
C GLU A 138 4.42 -17.48 -18.34
N ASN A 139 4.83 -17.92 -17.14
CA ASN A 139 3.90 -18.25 -16.05
C ASN A 139 3.40 -17.03 -15.27
N TYR A 140 3.83 -15.84 -15.64
CA TYR A 140 3.47 -14.58 -14.98
C TYR A 140 2.83 -13.61 -15.97
N PRO A 141 2.08 -12.59 -15.51
CA PRO A 141 1.64 -11.51 -16.38
C PRO A 141 2.84 -10.71 -16.89
N LYS A 142 2.86 -10.47 -18.21
CA LYS A 142 3.98 -9.77 -18.87
C LYS A 142 4.21 -8.37 -18.32
N ASP A 143 3.11 -7.67 -18.02
CA ASP A 143 3.18 -6.28 -17.56
C ASP A 143 3.74 -6.18 -16.14
N ILE A 144 3.33 -7.11 -15.24
CA ILE A 144 3.90 -7.19 -13.87
C ILE A 144 5.40 -7.51 -13.95
N TRP A 145 5.79 -8.39 -14.87
CA TRP A 145 7.21 -8.67 -15.10
C TRP A 145 7.96 -7.43 -15.58
N GLY A 146 7.32 -6.64 -16.45
CA GLY A 146 7.85 -5.39 -16.98
C GLY A 146 8.17 -4.34 -15.92
N LEU A 147 7.41 -4.29 -14.82
CA LEU A 147 7.62 -3.37 -13.69
C LEU A 147 9.01 -3.50 -13.06
N TYR A 148 9.64 -4.67 -13.19
CA TYR A 148 10.92 -5.03 -12.59
C TYR A 148 12.00 -5.31 -13.61
N SER A 149 11.81 -4.79 -14.84
CA SER A 149 12.76 -4.89 -15.93
C SER A 149 13.23 -3.49 -16.34
N TYR A 150 14.53 -3.30 -16.43
CA TYR A 150 15.14 -2.03 -16.81
C TYR A 150 16.34 -2.27 -17.73
N GLU A 151 16.43 -1.59 -18.86
CA GLU A 151 17.52 -1.72 -19.86
C GLU A 151 17.82 -3.18 -20.26
N GLY A 152 16.77 -3.99 -20.41
CA GLY A 152 16.90 -5.41 -20.81
C GLY A 152 17.35 -6.35 -19.70
N LYS A 153 17.44 -5.88 -18.46
CA LYS A 153 17.76 -6.65 -17.26
C LYS A 153 16.53 -6.85 -16.40
N ASN A 154 16.54 -7.91 -15.57
CA ASN A 154 15.48 -8.24 -14.64
C ASN A 154 16.02 -8.18 -13.21
N TYR A 155 15.28 -7.55 -12.30
CA TYR A 155 15.73 -7.23 -10.95
C TYR A 155 14.84 -7.80 -9.84
N ALA A 156 13.65 -8.30 -10.19
CA ALA A 156 12.79 -8.98 -9.24
C ALA A 156 11.97 -10.08 -9.91
N VAL A 157 11.43 -10.99 -9.10
CA VAL A 157 10.45 -12.01 -9.52
C VAL A 157 9.09 -11.59 -8.99
N PRO A 158 8.02 -11.55 -9.82
CA PRO A 158 6.69 -11.17 -9.39
C PRO A 158 6.16 -12.02 -8.23
N LYS A 159 5.67 -11.34 -7.19
CA LYS A 159 5.08 -11.96 -6.00
C LYS A 159 3.58 -12.15 -6.16
N ASP A 160 2.89 -11.11 -6.59
CA ASP A 160 1.43 -11.05 -6.64
C ASP A 160 0.93 -10.23 -7.83
N ILE A 161 -0.37 -10.23 -7.97
CA ILE A 161 -1.16 -9.34 -8.81
C ILE A 161 -2.32 -8.84 -7.97
N ASP A 162 -2.74 -7.62 -8.17
CA ASP A 162 -3.90 -7.07 -7.50
C ASP A 162 -4.93 -6.53 -8.50
N THR A 163 -6.14 -6.37 -8.05
CA THR A 163 -7.22 -5.59 -8.67
C THR A 163 -8.02 -4.92 -7.56
N ILE A 164 -8.95 -4.08 -7.93
CA ILE A 164 -9.72 -3.26 -7.00
C ILE A 164 -11.19 -3.72 -6.99
N ALA A 165 -11.83 -3.63 -5.83
CA ALA A 165 -13.25 -3.90 -5.66
C ALA A 165 -13.93 -2.86 -4.78
N LEU A 166 -15.26 -2.71 -4.94
CA LEU A 166 -16.11 -1.96 -4.03
C LEU A 166 -16.48 -2.84 -2.85
N TRP A 167 -16.09 -2.42 -1.65
CA TRP A 167 -16.52 -3.02 -0.39
C TRP A 167 -17.75 -2.30 0.16
N TYR A 168 -18.66 -3.05 0.73
CA TYR A 168 -19.88 -2.51 1.34
C TYR A 168 -20.21 -3.22 2.65
N ASN A 169 -20.85 -2.48 3.55
CA ASN A 169 -21.26 -2.95 4.86
C ASN A 169 -22.72 -3.37 4.85
N LYS A 170 -22.99 -4.67 4.81
CA LYS A 170 -24.32 -5.27 4.74
C LYS A 170 -25.24 -4.75 5.83
N LYS A 171 -24.75 -4.67 7.08
CA LYS A 171 -25.52 -4.18 8.21
C LYS A 171 -26.03 -2.76 8.01
N LEU A 172 -25.17 -1.86 7.52
CA LEU A 172 -25.55 -0.46 7.32
C LEU A 172 -26.53 -0.30 6.14
N PHE A 173 -26.40 -1.12 5.10
CA PHE A 173 -27.38 -1.19 4.02
C PHE A 173 -28.73 -1.70 4.49
N ASP A 174 -28.78 -2.77 5.30
CA ASP A 174 -29.99 -3.33 5.89
C ASP A 174 -30.68 -2.31 6.81
N GLU A 175 -29.94 -1.64 7.68
CA GLU A 175 -30.46 -0.59 8.56
C GLU A 175 -31.07 0.60 7.80
N ALA A 176 -30.52 0.91 6.61
CA ALA A 176 -31.03 1.95 5.73
C ALA A 176 -32.14 1.47 4.79
N GLY A 177 -32.46 0.17 4.79
CA GLY A 177 -33.45 -0.42 3.87
C GLY A 177 -33.02 -0.38 2.41
N LEU A 178 -31.71 -0.41 2.14
CA LEU A 178 -31.14 -0.36 0.79
C LEU A 178 -30.77 -1.76 0.30
N SER A 179 -30.99 -1.99 -0.99
CA SER A 179 -30.45 -3.18 -1.66
C SER A 179 -28.92 -3.10 -1.74
N TYR A 180 -28.25 -4.24 -1.63
CA TYR A 180 -26.80 -4.31 -1.76
C TYR A 180 -26.34 -3.93 -3.18
N PRO A 181 -25.09 -3.47 -3.32
CA PRO A 181 -24.49 -3.22 -4.61
C PRO A 181 -24.53 -4.46 -5.51
N THR A 182 -24.71 -4.25 -6.80
CA THR A 182 -24.65 -5.29 -7.82
C THR A 182 -23.60 -4.96 -8.87
N ALA A 183 -23.23 -5.95 -9.66
CA ALA A 183 -22.29 -5.76 -10.79
C ALA A 183 -22.78 -4.75 -11.85
N ASP A 184 -24.03 -4.29 -11.80
CA ASP A 184 -24.56 -3.29 -12.71
C ASP A 184 -24.51 -1.85 -12.19
N TRP A 185 -24.03 -1.68 -10.95
CA TRP A 185 -23.88 -0.34 -10.36
C TRP A 185 -22.94 0.54 -11.17
N THR A 186 -23.29 1.82 -11.18
CA THR A 186 -22.51 2.91 -11.75
C THR A 186 -21.93 3.79 -10.64
N TRP A 187 -21.02 4.70 -10.97
CA TRP A 187 -20.50 5.71 -10.04
C TRP A 187 -21.63 6.61 -9.50
N ASP A 188 -22.70 6.82 -10.28
CA ASP A 188 -23.89 7.54 -9.81
C ASP A 188 -24.61 6.75 -8.72
N ASP A 189 -24.74 5.41 -8.86
CA ASP A 189 -25.40 4.55 -7.87
C ASP A 189 -24.62 4.56 -6.55
N VAL A 190 -23.29 4.54 -6.60
CA VAL A 190 -22.43 4.70 -5.40
C VAL A 190 -22.71 6.03 -4.71
N THR A 191 -22.77 7.11 -5.47
CA THR A 191 -23.04 8.46 -4.96
C THR A 191 -24.41 8.54 -4.29
N GLU A 192 -25.46 8.00 -4.95
CA GLU A 192 -26.82 7.96 -4.41
C GLU A 192 -26.93 7.09 -3.13
N ALA A 193 -26.26 5.94 -3.12
CA ALA A 193 -26.20 5.10 -1.93
C ALA A 193 -25.47 5.82 -0.78
N ALA A 194 -24.34 6.48 -1.08
CA ALA A 194 -23.59 7.22 -0.09
C ALA A 194 -24.42 8.36 0.54
N ARG A 195 -25.24 9.06 -0.24
CA ARG A 195 -26.18 10.09 0.27
C ARG A 195 -27.18 9.52 1.28
N LYS A 196 -27.68 8.31 1.03
CA LYS A 196 -28.68 7.65 1.89
C LYS A 196 -28.04 7.01 3.12
N LEU A 197 -26.79 6.62 3.04
CA LEU A 197 -26.06 5.91 4.09
C LEU A 197 -25.33 6.85 5.05
N LYS A 198 -25.01 8.10 4.64
CA LYS A 198 -24.40 9.06 5.56
C LYS A 198 -25.38 9.47 6.64
N LYS A 199 -24.86 9.79 7.83
CA LYS A 199 -25.61 10.44 8.91
C LYS A 199 -25.14 11.88 9.08
N ASP A 200 -26.09 12.79 9.22
CA ASP A 200 -25.79 14.24 9.32
C ASP A 200 -25.06 14.63 10.61
N ASP A 201 -25.12 13.78 11.63
CA ASP A 201 -24.37 13.96 12.89
C ASP A 201 -22.88 13.55 12.79
N GLY A 202 -22.43 13.11 11.62
CA GLY A 202 -21.04 12.70 11.37
C GLY A 202 -20.66 11.34 12.00
N SER A 203 -21.63 10.60 12.56
CA SER A 203 -21.36 9.28 13.15
C SER A 203 -21.13 8.18 12.12
N GLN A 204 -21.57 8.39 10.88
CA GLN A 204 -21.44 7.46 9.76
C GLN A 204 -21.29 8.18 8.44
N TYR A 205 -20.29 7.76 7.68
CA TYR A 205 -20.05 8.21 6.29
C TYR A 205 -20.65 7.21 5.30
N GLY A 206 -21.15 7.72 4.18
CA GLY A 206 -21.67 6.88 3.10
C GLY A 206 -20.57 6.12 2.39
N LEU A 207 -19.39 6.75 2.26
CA LEU A 207 -18.22 6.22 1.56
C LEU A 207 -16.96 6.67 2.29
N CYS A 208 -15.88 5.93 2.13
CA CYS A 208 -14.55 6.30 2.58
C CYS A 208 -13.61 6.35 1.38
N LEU A 209 -12.95 7.48 1.17
CA LEU A 209 -11.92 7.67 0.16
C LEU A 209 -10.90 8.69 0.68
N LYS A 210 -9.66 8.28 0.84
CA LYS A 210 -8.57 9.13 1.30
C LYS A 210 -8.00 9.95 0.14
N PRO A 211 -7.51 11.19 0.36
CA PRO A 211 -6.95 12.03 -0.72
C PRO A 211 -5.80 11.39 -1.49
N ASP A 212 -5.00 10.55 -0.83
CA ASP A 212 -3.87 9.82 -1.40
C ASP A 212 -4.19 8.40 -1.87
N ASN A 213 -5.47 7.98 -1.82
CA ASN A 213 -5.90 6.70 -2.37
C ASN A 213 -6.16 6.83 -3.88
N ASN A 214 -5.08 6.88 -4.65
CA ASN A 214 -5.12 6.95 -6.11
C ASN A 214 -5.41 5.56 -6.74
N GLN A 215 -4.62 4.55 -6.44
CA GLN A 215 -4.70 3.21 -7.04
C GLN A 215 -6.04 2.53 -6.77
N ALA A 216 -6.49 2.41 -5.53
CA ALA A 216 -7.77 1.79 -5.24
C ALA A 216 -8.95 2.75 -5.44
N GLY A 217 -8.72 4.06 -5.48
CA GLY A 217 -9.74 5.09 -5.60
C GLY A 217 -9.88 5.66 -7.01
N TYR A 218 -9.52 6.94 -7.15
CA TYR A 218 -9.93 7.76 -8.29
C TYR A 218 -9.25 7.43 -9.62
N TYR A 219 -8.13 6.71 -9.68
CA TYR A 219 -7.55 6.30 -10.96
C TYR A 219 -8.50 5.39 -11.75
N ASN A 220 -9.21 4.49 -11.07
CA ASN A 220 -10.21 3.64 -11.71
C ASN A 220 -11.33 4.48 -12.34
N MET A 221 -11.83 5.49 -11.61
CA MET A 221 -12.86 6.41 -12.12
C MET A 221 -12.40 7.18 -13.35
N ILE A 222 -11.15 7.64 -13.38
CA ILE A 222 -10.55 8.34 -14.52
C ILE A 222 -10.55 7.44 -15.75
N LEU A 223 -10.09 6.21 -15.63
CA LEU A 223 -10.01 5.25 -16.73
C LEU A 223 -11.41 4.85 -17.25
N ASP A 224 -12.35 4.62 -16.34
CA ASP A 224 -13.75 4.31 -16.70
C ASP A 224 -14.38 5.43 -17.50
N HIS A 225 -14.12 6.66 -17.11
CA HIS A 225 -14.63 7.86 -17.79
C HIS A 225 -13.95 8.13 -19.14
N GLY A 226 -12.88 7.38 -19.45
CA GLY A 226 -12.11 7.49 -20.69
C GLY A 226 -11.06 8.59 -20.66
N GLY A 227 -10.66 9.06 -19.45
CA GLY A 227 -9.47 9.85 -19.19
C GLY A 227 -8.22 8.97 -19.08
N PHE A 228 -7.12 9.56 -18.68
CA PHE A 228 -5.87 8.86 -18.41
C PHE A 228 -5.04 9.61 -17.37
N ILE A 229 -4.07 8.94 -16.74
CA ILE A 229 -3.18 9.52 -15.74
C ILE A 229 -1.84 9.90 -16.37
N LEU A 230 -1.24 8.95 -17.07
CA LEU A 230 0.05 9.08 -17.75
C LEU A 230 -0.10 8.48 -19.15
N ASN A 231 0.41 9.17 -20.18
CA ASN A 231 0.39 8.64 -21.53
C ASN A 231 1.34 7.44 -21.70
N GLU A 232 1.17 6.68 -22.78
CA GLU A 232 1.91 5.44 -23.04
C GLU A 232 3.44 5.69 -23.10
N ASP A 233 3.86 6.82 -23.67
CA ASP A 233 5.29 7.20 -23.77
C ASP A 233 5.88 7.74 -22.46
N LYS A 234 5.08 7.84 -21.40
CA LYS A 234 5.46 8.40 -20.09
C LYS A 234 6.00 9.85 -20.16
N THR A 235 5.54 10.62 -21.12
CA THR A 235 6.01 11.99 -21.37
C THR A 235 5.00 13.07 -21.01
N LYS A 236 3.73 12.66 -20.76
CA LYS A 236 2.64 13.61 -20.54
C LYS A 236 1.64 13.11 -19.51
N SER A 237 1.33 13.99 -18.57
CA SER A 237 0.22 13.83 -17.63
C SER A 237 -1.15 13.95 -18.32
N GLY A 238 -2.11 13.16 -17.88
CA GLY A 238 -3.51 13.23 -18.30
C GLY A 238 -4.42 14.02 -17.35
N PHE A 239 -3.91 14.62 -16.29
CA PHE A 239 -4.75 15.31 -15.33
C PHE A 239 -5.43 16.57 -15.87
N ASP A 240 -4.91 17.21 -16.94
CA ASP A 240 -5.56 18.32 -17.63
C ASP A 240 -6.54 17.88 -18.74
N ASP A 241 -6.68 16.59 -18.98
CA ASP A 241 -7.67 16.07 -19.91
C ASP A 241 -9.09 16.33 -19.41
N PRO A 242 -10.03 16.83 -20.26
CA PRO A 242 -11.39 17.12 -19.85
C PRO A 242 -12.12 15.92 -19.21
N LYS A 243 -11.91 14.70 -19.70
CA LYS A 243 -12.57 13.49 -19.16
C LYS A 243 -12.00 13.12 -17.79
N THR A 244 -10.68 13.29 -17.60
CA THR A 244 -10.05 13.13 -16.29
C THR A 244 -10.62 14.11 -15.28
N ILE A 245 -10.76 15.40 -15.66
CA ILE A 245 -11.34 16.43 -14.80
C ILE A 245 -12.79 16.10 -14.45
N GLU A 246 -13.60 15.63 -15.42
CA GLU A 246 -14.99 15.24 -15.17
C GLU A 246 -15.10 14.07 -14.19
N ALA A 247 -14.28 13.02 -14.33
CA ALA A 247 -14.20 11.92 -13.40
C ALA A 247 -13.81 12.39 -11.98
N MET A 248 -12.79 13.22 -11.87
CA MET A 248 -12.31 13.74 -10.59
C MET A 248 -13.34 14.66 -9.89
N LYS A 249 -14.21 15.34 -10.64
CA LYS A 249 -15.34 16.13 -10.07
C LYS A 249 -16.35 15.29 -9.29
N ILE A 250 -16.40 13.98 -9.51
CA ILE A 250 -17.23 13.07 -8.69
C ILE A 250 -16.69 13.08 -7.24
N VAL A 251 -15.36 13.01 -7.06
CA VAL A 251 -14.72 13.09 -5.73
C VAL A 251 -15.01 14.45 -5.09
N GLU A 252 -14.93 15.55 -5.85
CA GLU A 252 -15.28 16.89 -5.35
C GLU A 252 -16.74 16.97 -4.85
N THR A 253 -17.64 16.29 -5.54
CA THR A 253 -19.05 16.19 -5.14
C THR A 253 -19.16 15.44 -3.80
N TRP A 254 -18.45 14.33 -3.64
CA TRP A 254 -18.45 13.58 -2.38
C TRP A 254 -17.91 14.40 -1.21
N VAL A 255 -16.86 15.19 -1.44
CA VAL A 255 -16.33 16.12 -0.44
C VAL A 255 -17.36 17.19 -0.08
N LYS A 256 -17.91 17.90 -1.07
CA LYS A 256 -18.87 19.02 -0.88
C LYS A 256 -20.14 18.59 -0.18
N GLU A 257 -20.61 17.40 -0.44
CA GLU A 257 -21.83 16.86 0.16
C GLU A 257 -21.55 16.13 1.51
N GLY A 258 -20.29 16.04 1.93
CA GLY A 258 -19.89 15.36 3.16
C GLY A 258 -20.21 13.87 3.14
N LEU A 259 -20.12 13.22 1.97
CA LEU A 259 -20.36 11.78 1.81
C LEU A 259 -19.16 10.97 2.28
N ILE A 260 -17.97 11.58 2.25
CA ILE A 260 -16.69 11.03 2.70
C ILE A 260 -16.17 11.83 3.89
N PRO A 261 -15.29 11.24 4.72
CA PRO A 261 -14.67 11.95 5.85
C PRO A 261 -13.84 13.16 5.40
N SER A 262 -13.70 14.16 6.28
CA SER A 262 -12.83 15.30 6.04
C SER A 262 -11.35 14.90 6.00
N ALA A 263 -10.50 15.75 5.42
CA ALA A 263 -9.04 15.56 5.40
C ALA A 263 -8.47 15.38 6.83
N GLU A 264 -8.99 16.11 7.82
CA GLU A 264 -8.60 16.01 9.23
C GLU A 264 -8.93 14.63 9.79
N THR A 265 -10.17 14.15 9.59
CA THR A 265 -10.59 12.80 10.01
C THR A 265 -9.73 11.70 9.37
N MET A 266 -9.37 11.88 8.08
CA MET A 266 -8.55 10.93 7.33
C MET A 266 -7.07 10.98 7.73
N ALA A 267 -6.58 12.10 8.24
CA ALA A 267 -5.23 12.19 8.80
C ALA A 267 -5.10 11.43 10.13
N GLU A 268 -6.18 11.38 10.91
CA GLU A 268 -6.20 10.68 12.20
C GLU A 268 -6.57 9.20 12.08
N ASN A 269 -7.34 8.83 11.07
CA ASN A 269 -7.87 7.47 10.91
C ASN A 269 -7.58 6.93 9.52
N ALA A 270 -7.00 5.73 9.47
CA ALA A 270 -6.84 5.03 8.20
C ALA A 270 -8.21 4.65 7.61
N GLU A 271 -8.31 4.62 6.29
CA GLU A 271 -9.54 4.36 5.53
C GLU A 271 -10.15 3.00 5.87
N ASP A 272 -9.31 1.97 5.93
CA ASP A 272 -9.69 0.61 6.30
C ASP A 272 -10.22 0.53 7.74
N VAL A 273 -9.64 1.28 8.67
CA VAL A 273 -10.10 1.35 10.07
C VAL A 273 -11.51 1.95 10.16
N LEU A 274 -11.82 3.00 9.40
CA LEU A 274 -13.16 3.58 9.36
C LEU A 274 -14.20 2.59 8.81
N PHE A 275 -13.86 1.85 7.76
CA PHE A 275 -14.74 0.83 7.21
C PHE A 275 -14.88 -0.38 8.16
N GLN A 276 -13.78 -0.92 8.65
CA GLN A 276 -13.73 -2.08 9.55
C GLN A 276 -14.34 -1.84 10.94
N SER A 277 -14.58 -0.59 11.30
CA SER A 277 -15.30 -0.21 12.52
C SER A 277 -16.79 0.13 12.28
N GLY A 278 -17.25 0.08 11.02
CA GLY A 278 -18.63 0.44 10.67
C GLY A 278 -18.91 1.94 10.64
N LYS A 279 -17.89 2.78 10.64
CA LYS A 279 -18.04 4.24 10.47
C LYS A 279 -18.19 4.67 9.03
N ALA A 280 -17.78 3.85 8.07
CA ALA A 280 -18.03 4.05 6.66
C ALA A 280 -18.83 2.87 6.07
N ALA A 281 -19.83 3.17 5.24
CA ALA A 281 -20.68 2.15 4.66
C ALA A 281 -20.10 1.49 3.41
N MET A 282 -19.24 2.20 2.68
CA MET A 282 -18.54 1.71 1.49
C MET A 282 -17.09 2.20 1.47
N CYS A 283 -16.24 1.47 0.76
CA CYS A 283 -14.87 1.90 0.40
C CYS A 283 -14.37 1.14 -0.83
N PHE A 284 -13.34 1.66 -1.48
CA PHE A 284 -12.64 0.95 -2.56
C PHE A 284 -11.34 0.39 -2.02
N GLN A 285 -11.11 -0.91 -2.23
CA GLN A 285 -9.91 -1.56 -1.71
C GLN A 285 -9.36 -2.61 -2.66
N GLY A 286 -8.04 -2.73 -2.66
CA GLY A 286 -7.34 -3.74 -3.43
C GLY A 286 -7.39 -5.11 -2.76
N SER A 287 -7.14 -6.13 -3.58
CA SER A 287 -7.14 -7.53 -3.14
C SER A 287 -6.15 -7.85 -2.01
N TRP A 288 -5.13 -7.00 -1.81
CA TRP A 288 -4.18 -7.12 -0.70
C TRP A 288 -4.79 -6.93 0.69
N MET A 289 -5.99 -6.28 0.76
CA MET A 289 -6.67 -6.01 2.04
C MET A 289 -7.45 -7.22 2.59
N ILE A 290 -7.53 -8.33 1.86
CA ILE A 290 -8.31 -9.50 2.27
C ILE A 290 -7.84 -10.08 3.60
N ALA A 291 -6.53 -10.14 3.82
CA ALA A 291 -5.98 -10.61 5.10
C ALA A 291 -6.43 -9.73 6.28
N ALA A 292 -6.47 -8.40 6.10
CA ALA A 292 -6.96 -7.48 7.11
C ALA A 292 -8.46 -7.66 7.40
N HIS A 293 -9.30 -7.79 6.35
CA HIS A 293 -10.73 -8.06 6.52
C HIS A 293 -11.01 -9.41 7.17
N LYS A 294 -10.26 -10.45 6.78
CA LYS A 294 -10.37 -11.79 7.35
C LYS A 294 -10.02 -11.83 8.85
N ASN A 295 -9.10 -10.98 9.28
CA ASN A 295 -8.66 -10.88 10.67
C ASN A 295 -9.51 -9.89 11.51
N ASN A 296 -10.50 -9.23 10.91
CA ASN A 296 -11.38 -8.27 11.60
C ASN A 296 -12.77 -8.88 11.81
N GLU A 297 -13.16 -9.08 13.06
CA GLU A 297 -14.46 -9.70 13.43
C GLU A 297 -15.67 -8.93 12.86
N TYR A 298 -15.61 -7.59 12.87
CA TYR A 298 -16.70 -6.78 12.34
C TYR A 298 -16.86 -6.95 10.82
N SER A 299 -15.75 -6.94 10.08
CA SER A 299 -15.77 -7.18 8.63
C SER A 299 -16.26 -8.57 8.29
N LEU A 300 -15.80 -9.62 9.01
CA LEU A 300 -16.27 -10.97 8.79
C LEU A 300 -17.78 -11.11 8.95
N ALA A 301 -18.36 -10.40 9.91
CA ALA A 301 -19.81 -10.46 10.17
C ALA A 301 -20.64 -9.61 9.19
N ASN A 302 -20.12 -8.45 8.77
CA ASN A 302 -20.94 -7.41 8.17
C ASN A 302 -20.50 -6.95 6.77
N ALA A 303 -19.28 -7.24 6.33
CA ALA A 303 -18.80 -6.77 5.05
C ALA A 303 -18.96 -7.81 3.93
N ASP A 304 -18.95 -7.31 2.69
CA ASP A 304 -18.74 -8.08 1.48
C ASP A 304 -18.18 -7.15 0.39
N CYS A 305 -17.83 -7.71 -0.76
CA CYS A 305 -17.31 -6.93 -1.88
C CYS A 305 -17.96 -7.32 -3.21
N ILE A 306 -17.90 -6.41 -4.15
CA ILE A 306 -18.41 -6.55 -5.51
C ILE A 306 -17.45 -5.85 -6.48
N GLU A 307 -17.59 -6.11 -7.78
CA GLU A 307 -16.85 -5.40 -8.81
C GLU A 307 -16.96 -3.88 -8.65
N LEU A 308 -15.96 -3.15 -9.15
CA LEU A 308 -16.03 -1.69 -9.26
C LEU A 308 -17.29 -1.26 -10.03
N PRO A 309 -17.82 -0.06 -9.78
CA PRO A 309 -18.91 0.50 -10.57
C PRO A 309 -18.52 0.67 -12.04
N LYS A 310 -19.51 0.76 -12.92
CA LYS A 310 -19.32 1.15 -14.32
C LYS A 310 -19.44 2.66 -14.48
N ASP A 311 -18.76 3.22 -15.44
CA ASP A 311 -19.10 4.54 -15.92
C ASP A 311 -20.41 4.47 -16.75
N LYS A 312 -21.37 5.33 -16.42
CA LYS A 312 -22.68 5.35 -17.04
C LYS A 312 -22.66 5.72 -18.52
N THR A 313 -21.71 6.58 -18.92
CA THR A 313 -21.62 7.14 -20.27
C THR A 313 -20.85 6.22 -21.20
N THR A 314 -19.71 5.71 -20.74
CA THR A 314 -18.83 4.85 -21.53
C THR A 314 -19.19 3.38 -21.43
N GLY A 315 -19.87 2.97 -20.34
CA GLY A 315 -20.14 1.58 -19.99
C GLY A 315 -18.87 0.83 -19.53
N ARG A 316 -17.73 1.50 -19.45
CA ARG A 316 -16.45 0.91 -19.05
C ARG A 316 -16.44 0.60 -17.56
N ARG A 317 -15.67 -0.42 -17.22
CA ARG A 317 -15.28 -0.81 -15.86
C ARG A 317 -13.87 -1.34 -15.94
N VAL A 318 -12.92 -0.55 -15.52
CA VAL A 318 -11.49 -0.87 -15.54
C VAL A 318 -10.97 -0.94 -14.12
N SER A 319 -10.14 -1.91 -13.81
CA SER A 319 -9.36 -1.89 -12.59
C SER A 319 -7.95 -1.44 -12.90
N ILE A 320 -7.45 -0.50 -12.13
CA ILE A 320 -6.00 -0.41 -11.96
C ILE A 320 -5.53 -1.74 -11.38
N TYR A 321 -4.42 -2.26 -11.91
CA TYR A 321 -3.75 -3.40 -11.34
C TYR A 321 -2.26 -3.13 -11.19
N ASN A 322 -1.67 -3.82 -10.25
CA ASN A 322 -0.26 -3.80 -9.94
C ASN A 322 0.18 -5.19 -9.47
N GLY A 323 1.40 -5.33 -9.08
CA GLY A 323 1.91 -6.51 -8.41
C GLY A 323 3.28 -6.21 -7.86
N LEU A 324 3.57 -6.76 -6.69
CA LEU A 324 4.86 -6.62 -6.04
C LEU A 324 5.89 -7.56 -6.64
N GLY A 325 7.17 -7.21 -6.49
CA GLY A 325 8.30 -8.07 -6.81
C GLY A 325 9.09 -8.45 -5.56
N TRP A 326 9.63 -9.67 -5.56
CA TRP A 326 10.70 -10.05 -4.66
C TRP A 326 12.03 -9.61 -5.27
N ALA A 327 12.68 -8.62 -4.67
CA ALA A 327 13.98 -8.09 -5.08
C ALA A 327 15.05 -8.39 -4.04
N ALA A 328 16.31 -8.37 -4.47
CA ALA A 328 17.46 -8.47 -3.57
C ALA A 328 18.33 -7.21 -3.67
N ALA A 329 18.99 -6.87 -2.55
CA ALA A 329 19.96 -5.78 -2.53
C ALA A 329 21.20 -6.14 -3.37
N LYS A 330 21.69 -5.19 -4.18
CA LYS A 330 22.92 -5.39 -4.96
C LYS A 330 24.12 -5.74 -4.10
N ASN A 331 24.21 -5.14 -2.92
CA ASN A 331 25.33 -5.28 -2.01
C ASN A 331 25.11 -6.33 -0.92
N THR A 332 24.09 -7.22 -1.07
CA THR A 332 23.93 -8.37 -0.17
C THR A 332 25.22 -9.19 -0.11
N LYS A 333 25.55 -9.69 1.07
CA LYS A 333 26.68 -10.61 1.26
C LYS A 333 26.34 -12.05 0.90
N HIS A 334 25.05 -12.33 0.63
CA HIS A 334 24.49 -13.64 0.40
C HIS A 334 23.73 -13.73 -0.95
N PRO A 335 24.35 -13.34 -2.09
CA PRO A 335 23.63 -13.22 -3.36
C PRO A 335 23.09 -14.55 -3.90
N GLU A 336 23.76 -15.67 -3.61
CA GLU A 336 23.29 -17.00 -4.04
C GLU A 336 22.13 -17.49 -3.18
N GLU A 337 22.17 -17.25 -1.87
CA GLU A 337 21.11 -17.61 -0.93
C GLU A 337 19.87 -16.72 -1.14
N ALA A 338 20.06 -15.42 -1.38
CA ALA A 338 19.00 -14.50 -1.74
C ALA A 338 18.29 -14.92 -3.04
N TRP A 339 19.05 -15.35 -4.05
CA TRP A 339 18.47 -15.90 -5.26
C TRP A 339 17.68 -17.19 -5.01
N LYS A 340 18.22 -18.14 -4.25
CA LYS A 340 17.51 -19.39 -3.91
C LYS A 340 16.18 -19.10 -3.22
N LEU A 341 16.15 -18.08 -2.33
CA LEU A 341 14.92 -17.64 -1.69
C LEU A 341 13.94 -17.03 -2.70
N ILE A 342 14.39 -16.10 -3.54
CA ILE A 342 13.55 -15.47 -4.57
C ILE A 342 13.01 -16.51 -5.56
N GLU A 343 13.85 -17.45 -5.99
CA GLU A 343 13.46 -18.56 -6.88
C GLU A 343 12.38 -19.43 -6.24
N TYR A 344 12.54 -19.77 -4.96
CA TYR A 344 11.53 -20.52 -4.22
C TYR A 344 10.22 -19.73 -4.08
N LEU A 345 10.28 -18.48 -3.67
CA LEU A 345 9.10 -17.61 -3.51
C LEU A 345 8.35 -17.39 -4.82
N GLY A 346 9.05 -17.42 -5.94
CA GLY A 346 8.45 -17.37 -7.28
C GLY A 346 7.96 -18.75 -7.79
N SER A 347 8.30 -19.85 -7.15
CA SER A 347 7.88 -21.18 -7.62
C SER A 347 6.37 -21.36 -7.60
N GLU A 348 5.84 -22.23 -8.46
CA GLU A 348 4.41 -22.58 -8.45
C GLU A 348 3.95 -23.05 -7.06
N GLU A 349 4.77 -23.83 -6.36
CA GLU A 349 4.48 -24.33 -5.04
C GLU A 349 4.27 -23.19 -4.01
N ALA A 350 5.23 -22.27 -3.91
CA ALA A 350 5.14 -21.15 -2.97
C ALA A 350 4.01 -20.18 -3.34
N GLN A 351 3.80 -19.95 -4.64
CA GLN A 351 2.74 -19.08 -5.14
C GLN A 351 1.34 -19.69 -4.90
N ARG A 352 1.16 -21.01 -5.06
CA ARG A 352 -0.09 -21.71 -4.68
C ARG A 352 -0.32 -21.66 -3.18
N LYS A 353 0.73 -21.86 -2.38
CA LYS A 353 0.63 -21.75 -0.93
C LYS A 353 0.23 -20.35 -0.50
N GLN A 354 0.85 -19.32 -1.09
CA GLN A 354 0.47 -17.92 -0.86
C GLN A 354 -1.02 -17.67 -1.13
N ALA A 355 -1.53 -18.16 -2.26
CA ALA A 355 -2.93 -18.05 -2.64
C ALA A 355 -3.85 -18.80 -1.66
N SER A 356 -3.54 -20.05 -1.33
CA SER A 356 -4.37 -20.89 -0.45
C SER A 356 -4.45 -20.38 0.99
N LEU A 357 -3.38 -19.77 1.50
CA LEU A 357 -3.35 -19.09 2.80
C LEU A 357 -4.13 -17.76 2.81
N GLY A 358 -4.50 -17.24 1.63
CA GLY A 358 -5.17 -15.96 1.49
C GLY A 358 -4.27 -14.77 1.80
N VAL A 359 -2.96 -14.93 1.59
CA VAL A 359 -1.99 -13.84 1.77
C VAL A 359 -2.29 -12.74 0.75
N THR A 360 -2.32 -13.09 -0.54
CA THR A 360 -2.72 -12.21 -1.66
C THR A 360 -2.93 -13.05 -2.93
N MET A 361 -3.53 -12.46 -3.97
CA MET A 361 -3.54 -13.08 -5.30
C MET A 361 -2.12 -13.24 -5.80
N SER A 362 -1.71 -14.48 -6.09
CA SER A 362 -0.37 -14.75 -6.60
C SER A 362 -0.21 -14.33 -8.06
N ALA A 363 0.99 -13.89 -8.42
CA ALA A 363 1.31 -13.55 -9.81
C ALA A 363 1.39 -14.79 -10.73
N TYR A 364 1.56 -15.98 -10.18
CA TYR A 364 1.68 -17.23 -10.95
C TYR A 364 0.32 -17.61 -11.57
N LYS A 365 0.27 -17.78 -12.87
CA LYS A 365 -0.96 -18.10 -13.60
C LYS A 365 -1.61 -19.40 -13.08
N GLY A 366 -2.94 -19.38 -12.96
CA GLY A 366 -3.72 -20.52 -12.52
C GLY A 366 -3.80 -20.75 -11.01
N THR A 367 -3.37 -19.78 -10.20
CA THR A 367 -3.46 -19.84 -8.73
C THR A 367 -4.57 -18.97 -8.14
N SER A 368 -5.10 -18.02 -8.90
CA SER A 368 -6.08 -17.02 -8.42
C SER A 368 -7.41 -17.62 -7.94
N GLU A 369 -7.85 -18.75 -8.52
CA GLU A 369 -9.07 -19.43 -8.08
C GLU A 369 -8.94 -20.06 -6.67
N GLU A 370 -7.74 -20.44 -6.27
CA GLU A 370 -7.47 -20.93 -4.91
C GLU A 370 -7.59 -19.77 -3.90
N TRP A 371 -7.03 -18.63 -4.27
CA TRP A 371 -7.14 -17.42 -3.46
C TRP A 371 -8.61 -16.97 -3.30
N ALA A 372 -9.42 -17.03 -4.33
CA ALA A 372 -10.83 -16.65 -4.28
C ALA A 372 -11.67 -17.47 -3.28
N LYS A 373 -11.15 -18.60 -2.82
CA LYS A 373 -11.79 -19.46 -1.82
C LYS A 373 -11.22 -19.27 -0.41
N SER A 374 -10.23 -18.40 -0.23
CA SER A 374 -9.47 -18.27 1.02
C SER A 374 -10.20 -17.48 2.12
N ALA A 375 -11.30 -16.81 1.79
CA ALA A 375 -12.08 -16.02 2.73
C ALA A 375 -13.59 -16.06 2.38
N PRO A 376 -14.49 -15.76 3.34
CA PRO A 376 -15.94 -15.87 3.16
C PRO A 376 -16.56 -14.64 2.48
N PHE A 377 -15.82 -13.92 1.67
CA PHE A 377 -16.26 -12.76 0.91
C PHE A 377 -16.43 -13.13 -0.58
N ASN A 378 -17.14 -12.30 -1.35
CA ASN A 378 -17.24 -12.46 -2.80
C ASN A 378 -15.94 -12.09 -3.54
N LEU A 379 -14.88 -12.84 -3.29
CA LEU A 379 -13.57 -12.59 -3.91
C LEU A 379 -13.56 -12.81 -5.43
N GLN A 380 -14.62 -13.44 -5.97
CA GLN A 380 -14.80 -13.56 -7.42
C GLN A 380 -14.88 -12.18 -8.09
N ALA A 381 -15.35 -11.15 -7.38
CA ALA A 381 -15.36 -9.77 -7.86
C ALA A 381 -13.98 -9.33 -8.35
N TYR A 382 -12.93 -9.58 -7.58
CA TYR A 382 -11.55 -9.25 -7.97
C TYR A 382 -11.09 -10.00 -9.23
N LEU A 383 -11.44 -11.29 -9.34
CA LEU A 383 -11.13 -12.07 -10.54
C LEU A 383 -11.90 -11.57 -11.76
N ASN A 384 -13.12 -11.11 -11.56
CA ASN A 384 -13.92 -10.52 -12.64
C ASN A 384 -13.32 -9.21 -13.14
N MET A 385 -12.69 -8.43 -12.23
CA MET A 385 -11.98 -7.20 -12.59
C MET A 385 -10.71 -7.45 -13.43
N MET A 386 -10.13 -8.66 -13.37
CA MET A 386 -8.99 -9.04 -14.23
C MET A 386 -9.32 -9.08 -15.73
N LYS A 387 -10.58 -8.92 -16.12
CA LYS A 387 -11.00 -8.94 -17.54
C LYS A 387 -10.70 -7.63 -18.26
N ASP A 388 -10.68 -6.52 -17.55
CA ASP A 388 -10.36 -5.19 -18.06
C ASP A 388 -9.49 -4.46 -17.02
N MET A 389 -8.19 -4.46 -17.24
CA MET A 389 -7.18 -3.96 -16.31
C MET A 389 -6.22 -3.03 -17.03
N GLU A 390 -5.83 -1.97 -16.36
CA GLU A 390 -4.73 -1.11 -16.77
C GLU A 390 -3.66 -1.06 -15.68
N ILE A 391 -2.38 -1.19 -16.08
CA ILE A 391 -1.26 -1.18 -15.14
C ILE A 391 -1.21 0.16 -14.38
N LEU A 392 -0.90 0.11 -13.09
CA LEU A 392 -0.71 1.31 -12.28
C LEU A 392 0.32 2.21 -12.98
N PRO A 393 -0.04 3.46 -13.32
CA PRO A 393 0.88 4.38 -13.99
C PRO A 393 2.15 4.60 -13.18
N TYR A 394 3.29 4.47 -13.81
CA TYR A 394 4.59 4.63 -13.16
C TYR A 394 5.62 5.26 -14.08
N SER A 395 6.58 5.97 -13.49
CA SER A 395 7.77 6.50 -14.12
C SER A 395 8.93 6.51 -13.11
N ARG A 396 10.10 6.97 -13.50
CA ARG A 396 11.26 7.02 -12.58
C ARG A 396 11.03 7.95 -11.37
N SER A 397 10.23 8.99 -11.51
CA SER A 397 9.89 9.94 -10.45
C SER A 397 8.47 9.77 -9.90
N THR A 398 7.90 8.56 -9.95
CA THR A 398 6.51 8.30 -9.55
C THR A 398 6.17 8.88 -8.18
N ILE A 399 6.93 8.53 -7.14
CA ILE A 399 6.67 9.04 -5.77
C ILE A 399 6.66 10.57 -5.74
N ALA A 400 7.60 11.22 -6.44
CA ALA A 400 7.69 12.68 -6.41
C ALA A 400 6.45 13.37 -7.00
N TRP A 401 5.92 12.88 -8.13
CA TRP A 401 4.71 13.49 -8.69
C TRP A 401 3.43 13.00 -8.00
N GLU A 402 3.40 11.79 -7.43
CA GLU A 402 2.27 11.31 -6.60
C GLU A 402 2.13 12.14 -5.33
N ASP A 403 3.20 12.40 -4.60
CA ASP A 403 3.17 13.22 -3.37
C ASP A 403 2.65 14.63 -3.65
N GLU A 404 3.12 15.26 -4.73
CA GLU A 404 2.65 16.57 -5.16
C GLU A 404 1.16 16.54 -5.54
N ASN A 405 0.71 15.52 -6.26
CA ASN A 405 -0.69 15.33 -6.62
C ASN A 405 -1.58 15.10 -5.39
N ASN A 406 -1.16 14.23 -4.47
CA ASN A 406 -1.88 13.94 -3.23
C ASN A 406 -2.05 15.21 -2.36
N ALA A 407 -1.02 16.07 -2.31
CA ALA A 407 -1.11 17.35 -1.63
C ALA A 407 -2.13 18.29 -2.29
N LEU A 408 -2.27 18.27 -3.62
CA LEU A 408 -3.26 19.07 -4.34
C LEU A 408 -4.69 18.52 -4.17
N VAL A 409 -4.87 17.20 -4.17
CA VAL A 409 -6.16 16.56 -3.86
C VAL A 409 -6.57 16.88 -2.41
N THR A 410 -5.63 16.87 -1.45
CA THR A 410 -5.90 17.29 -0.07
C THR A 410 -6.45 18.71 0.02
N LYS A 411 -5.97 19.65 -0.82
CA LYS A 411 -6.50 21.03 -0.88
C LYS A 411 -7.93 21.09 -1.42
N VAL A 412 -8.37 20.10 -2.20
CA VAL A 412 -9.78 20.01 -2.58
C VAL A 412 -10.62 19.56 -1.39
N TYR A 413 -10.14 18.60 -0.60
CA TYR A 413 -10.82 18.16 0.63
C TYR A 413 -10.95 19.27 1.67
N THR A 414 -10.00 20.20 1.74
CA THR A 414 -10.08 21.38 2.64
C THR A 414 -10.85 22.55 2.04
N GLY A 415 -11.27 22.48 0.78
CA GLY A 415 -11.98 23.54 0.08
C GLY A 415 -11.10 24.71 -0.38
N GLU A 416 -9.77 24.55 -0.33
CA GLU A 416 -8.81 25.58 -0.80
C GLU A 416 -8.73 25.67 -2.33
N LEU A 417 -9.00 24.56 -3.02
CA LEU A 417 -9.01 24.45 -4.48
C LEU A 417 -10.29 23.77 -4.96
N THR A 418 -10.73 24.14 -6.16
CA THR A 418 -11.64 23.31 -6.93
C THR A 418 -10.89 22.11 -7.52
N MET A 419 -11.58 21.04 -7.83
CA MET A 419 -10.93 19.87 -8.46
C MET A 419 -10.33 20.21 -9.82
N GLU A 420 -10.96 21.07 -10.59
CA GLU A 420 -10.43 21.50 -11.88
C GLU A 420 -9.11 22.30 -11.74
N GLU A 421 -9.00 23.18 -10.74
CA GLU A 421 -7.76 23.88 -10.44
C GLU A 421 -6.65 22.92 -9.96
N ALA A 422 -7.01 21.95 -9.11
CA ALA A 422 -6.09 20.93 -8.64
C ALA A 422 -5.56 20.10 -9.82
N CYS A 423 -6.44 19.58 -10.67
CA CYS A 423 -6.08 18.77 -11.85
C CYS A 423 -5.12 19.51 -12.79
N LYS A 424 -5.38 20.79 -13.10
CA LYS A 424 -4.49 21.60 -13.93
C LYS A 424 -3.10 21.78 -13.31
N LYS A 425 -3.04 21.95 -11.98
CA LYS A 425 -1.77 22.04 -11.25
C LYS A 425 -1.04 20.70 -11.21
N MET A 426 -1.76 19.59 -10.97
CA MET A 426 -1.23 18.23 -11.01
C MET A 426 -0.59 17.96 -12.38
N ALA A 427 -1.28 18.28 -13.48
CA ALA A 427 -0.74 18.12 -14.82
C ALA A 427 0.54 18.92 -15.05
N ALA A 428 0.58 20.17 -14.62
CA ALA A 428 1.74 21.04 -14.79
C ALA A 428 2.97 20.49 -14.02
N GLN A 429 2.81 20.19 -12.73
CA GLN A 429 3.89 19.67 -11.88
C GLN A 429 4.39 18.29 -12.35
N MET A 430 3.47 17.39 -12.68
CA MET A 430 3.82 16.06 -13.20
C MET A 430 4.59 16.17 -14.52
N ASN A 431 4.16 17.04 -15.46
CA ASN A 431 4.87 17.24 -16.72
C ASN A 431 6.29 17.78 -16.53
N GLU A 432 6.54 18.62 -15.50
CA GLU A 432 7.88 19.08 -15.15
C GLU A 432 8.78 17.91 -14.72
N LYS A 433 8.27 17.02 -13.85
CA LYS A 433 9.00 15.81 -13.40
C LYS A 433 9.30 14.87 -14.57
N LEU A 434 8.30 14.59 -15.41
CA LEU A 434 8.46 13.73 -16.58
C LEU A 434 9.50 14.31 -17.56
N ALA A 435 9.51 15.63 -17.77
CA ALA A 435 10.51 16.27 -18.62
C ALA A 435 11.94 16.19 -18.05
N GLU A 436 12.09 16.10 -16.73
CA GLU A 436 13.39 15.89 -16.07
C GLU A 436 13.93 14.47 -16.28
N GLU A 437 13.05 13.47 -16.37
CA GLU A 437 13.42 12.08 -16.58
C GLU A 437 14.03 11.83 -17.98
N HIS A 438 13.69 12.66 -18.95
CA HIS A 438 14.10 12.53 -20.35
C HIS A 438 15.29 13.44 -20.75
N LYS A 439 15.90 14.14 -19.76
CA LYS A 439 17.12 14.93 -19.97
C LYS A 439 18.38 14.07 -19.83
#